data_365656ca9ff6669372aba04ad2f496ff
#
_entry.id   365656ca9ff6669372aba04ad2f496ff
#
_cell.length_a   1.000
_cell.length_b   1.000
_cell.length_c   1.000
_cell.angle_alpha   90.00
_cell.angle_beta   90.00
_cell.angle_gamma   90.00
#
_symmetry.space_group_name_H-M   'P 1'
#
loop_
_entity.id
_entity.type
_entity.pdbx_description
1 polymer ?
#
loop_
_entity_poly.entity_id
_entity_poly.type
_entity_poly.pdbx_seq_one_letter_code
_entity_poly.pdbx_strand_id
1 'polypeptide(L)'
;KEDTDEYRSVKSVVLGVQYGMGAYKLAYQLWNNVGVKLSSDWEEHVELAQRIRQKYLDKFPGIPRYIWNQKRALLRDHQVSSLTGRVRHLPCPYGEDTPGFGHLLNQAINFPIQSLASDCTGSAMVDIEAALLDKYKLTYEEHHWRLMEGKYPNMPLLINEVHDSLVYDIPIKGAKQNI
;
A
#
# COMPACT_ATOMS: atom_id res chain seq x y z
N LYS A 1 15.22 11.44 -11.40
CA LYS A 1 16.40 10.69 -10.89
C LYS A 1 16.04 9.48 -10.00
N GLU A 2 14.77 9.33 -9.63
CA GLU A 2 14.30 8.28 -8.71
C GLU A 2 13.76 7.01 -9.41
N ASP A 3 13.79 6.96 -10.72
CA ASP A 3 13.09 5.95 -11.52
C ASP A 3 14.06 5.06 -12.33
N THR A 4 15.25 4.80 -11.79
CA THR A 4 16.15 3.82 -12.37
C THR A 4 15.69 2.40 -12.02
N ASP A 5 15.92 1.44 -12.92
CA ASP A 5 15.57 0.03 -12.69
C ASP A 5 16.25 -0.51 -11.42
N GLU A 6 17.42 -0.01 -11.07
CA GLU A 6 18.14 -0.31 -9.82
C GLU A 6 17.36 0.15 -8.59
N TYR A 7 16.83 1.38 -8.59
CA TYR A 7 16.03 1.89 -7.47
C TYR A 7 14.75 1.08 -7.27
N ARG A 8 14.03 0.76 -8.35
CA ARG A 8 12.83 -0.08 -8.31
C ARG A 8 13.13 -1.47 -7.76
N SER A 9 14.23 -2.05 -8.18
CA SER A 9 14.68 -3.37 -7.75
C SER A 9 15.01 -3.40 -6.26
N VAL A 10 15.78 -2.42 -5.77
CA VAL A 10 16.11 -2.29 -4.34
C VAL A 10 14.85 -2.02 -3.50
N LYS A 11 13.98 -1.14 -3.96
CA LYS A 11 12.68 -0.86 -3.31
C LYS A 11 11.83 -2.14 -3.18
N SER A 12 11.75 -2.94 -4.24
CA SER A 12 11.01 -4.20 -4.25
C SER A 12 11.58 -5.21 -3.23
N VAL A 13 12.91 -5.30 -3.12
CA VAL A 13 13.60 -6.15 -2.15
C VAL A 13 13.30 -5.72 -0.72
N VAL A 14 13.47 -4.42 -0.42
CA VAL A 14 13.24 -3.86 0.93
C VAL A 14 11.78 -4.07 1.36
N LEU A 15 10.84 -3.71 0.50
CA LEU A 15 9.41 -3.92 0.75
C LEU A 15 9.08 -5.40 0.93
N GLY A 16 9.67 -6.27 0.10
CA GLY A 16 9.47 -7.71 0.22
C GLY A 16 9.90 -8.26 1.58
N VAL A 17 11.04 -7.83 2.12
CA VAL A 17 11.50 -8.24 3.46
C VAL A 17 10.54 -7.71 4.54
N GLN A 18 10.07 -6.49 4.43
CA GLN A 18 9.09 -5.91 5.36
C GLN A 18 7.77 -6.70 5.39
N TYR A 19 7.36 -7.22 4.23
CA TYR A 19 6.16 -8.05 4.10
C TYR A 19 6.41 -9.55 4.27
N GLY A 20 7.51 -9.93 4.90
CA GLY A 20 7.74 -11.33 5.31
C GLY A 20 8.41 -12.21 4.26
N MET A 21 9.03 -11.64 3.22
CA MET A 21 9.79 -12.42 2.23
C MET A 21 10.85 -13.29 2.89
N GLY A 22 10.86 -14.58 2.55
CA GLY A 22 11.87 -15.54 3.00
C GLY A 22 13.20 -15.39 2.26
N ALA A 23 14.26 -16.01 2.81
CA ALA A 23 15.61 -15.91 2.27
C ALA A 23 15.75 -16.41 0.83
N TYR A 24 15.11 -17.52 0.49
CA TYR A 24 15.17 -18.10 -0.86
C TYR A 24 14.60 -17.13 -1.91
N LYS A 25 13.44 -16.53 -1.63
CA LYS A 25 12.82 -15.56 -2.53
C LYS A 25 13.64 -14.26 -2.61
N LEU A 26 14.25 -13.85 -1.50
CA LEU A 26 15.18 -12.71 -1.47
C LEU A 26 16.41 -13.00 -2.35
N ALA A 27 17.02 -14.16 -2.19
CA ALA A 27 18.14 -14.60 -3.00
C ALA A 27 17.79 -14.61 -4.50
N TYR A 28 16.65 -15.17 -4.85
CA TYR A 28 16.14 -15.19 -6.23
C TYR A 28 15.96 -13.79 -6.80
N GLN A 29 15.37 -12.86 -6.03
CA GLN A 29 15.19 -11.47 -6.48
C GLN A 29 16.50 -10.72 -6.63
N LEU A 30 17.44 -10.89 -5.69
CA LEU A 30 18.77 -10.30 -5.80
C LEU A 30 19.47 -10.75 -7.07
N TRP A 31 19.43 -12.04 -7.35
CA TRP A 31 20.10 -12.61 -8.52
C TRP A 31 19.47 -12.18 -9.84
N ASN A 32 18.14 -12.31 -9.97
CA ASN A 32 17.46 -12.15 -11.25
C ASN A 32 16.98 -10.72 -11.53
N ASN A 33 16.57 -9.99 -10.50
CA ASN A 33 15.94 -8.67 -10.69
C ASN A 33 16.91 -7.51 -10.44
N VAL A 34 17.82 -7.69 -9.48
CA VAL A 34 18.79 -6.65 -9.11
C VAL A 34 20.14 -6.90 -9.79
N GLY A 35 20.39 -8.12 -10.28
CA GLY A 35 21.67 -8.51 -10.88
C GLY A 35 22.79 -8.68 -9.84
N VAL A 36 22.45 -8.70 -8.53
CA VAL A 36 23.43 -8.85 -7.44
C VAL A 36 23.64 -10.33 -7.11
N LYS A 37 24.78 -10.84 -7.48
CA LYS A 37 25.24 -12.20 -7.14
C LYS A 37 26.16 -12.14 -5.93
N LEU A 38 25.66 -12.57 -4.76
CA LEU A 38 26.42 -12.60 -3.51
C LEU A 38 27.47 -13.71 -3.51
N SER A 39 27.20 -14.82 -4.21
CA SER A 39 28.13 -15.94 -4.48
C SER A 39 27.82 -16.54 -5.84
N SER A 40 28.75 -17.26 -6.44
CA SER A 40 28.52 -18.09 -7.63
C SER A 40 27.81 -19.41 -7.29
N ASP A 41 27.93 -19.87 -6.05
CA ASP A 41 27.21 -21.02 -5.52
C ASP A 41 25.83 -20.59 -5.02
N TRP A 42 24.79 -21.35 -5.41
CA TRP A 42 23.41 -20.97 -5.08
C TRP A 42 23.08 -21.14 -3.60
N GLU A 43 23.58 -22.18 -2.96
CA GLU A 43 23.32 -22.44 -1.53
C GLU A 43 23.97 -21.36 -0.68
N GLU A 44 25.23 -21.04 -0.96
CA GLU A 44 25.94 -19.93 -0.31
C GLU A 44 25.24 -18.58 -0.58
N HIS A 45 24.74 -18.36 -1.80
CA HIS A 45 23.98 -17.15 -2.14
C HIS A 45 22.73 -17.02 -1.28
N VAL A 46 21.98 -18.10 -1.05
CA VAL A 46 20.80 -18.12 -0.19
C VAL A 46 21.17 -17.86 1.29
N GLU A 47 22.26 -18.44 1.78
CA GLU A 47 22.75 -18.18 3.13
C GLU A 47 23.13 -16.71 3.34
N LEU A 48 23.83 -16.12 2.39
CA LEU A 48 24.20 -14.70 2.42
C LEU A 48 22.95 -13.80 2.37
N ALA A 49 21.97 -14.13 1.55
CA ALA A 49 20.68 -13.45 1.53
C ALA A 49 19.94 -13.55 2.88
N GLN A 50 19.99 -14.72 3.53
CA GLN A 50 19.46 -14.90 4.88
C GLN A 50 20.16 -14.01 5.91
N ARG A 51 21.47 -13.90 5.86
CA ARG A 51 22.24 -13.01 6.75
C ARG A 51 21.88 -11.54 6.54
N ILE A 52 21.71 -11.10 5.29
CA ILE A 52 21.28 -9.73 4.96
C ILE A 52 19.88 -9.49 5.53
N ARG A 53 18.95 -10.41 5.26
CA ARG A 53 17.58 -10.34 5.79
C ARG A 53 17.57 -10.25 7.32
N GLN A 54 18.34 -11.08 8.00
CA GLN A 54 18.42 -11.11 9.46
C GLN A 54 18.93 -9.78 10.01
N LYS A 55 20.05 -9.26 9.47
CA LYS A 55 20.59 -7.94 9.86
C LYS A 55 19.57 -6.82 9.70
N TYR A 56 18.76 -6.87 8.64
CA TYR A 56 17.71 -5.89 8.43
C TYR A 56 16.61 -6.00 9.51
N LEU A 57 16.15 -7.20 9.81
CA LEU A 57 15.12 -7.45 10.82
C LEU A 57 15.61 -7.12 12.23
N ASP A 58 16.88 -7.39 12.53
CA ASP A 58 17.50 -7.03 13.82
C ASP A 58 17.55 -5.50 14.03
N LYS A 59 17.77 -4.76 12.93
CA LYS A 59 17.74 -3.29 12.96
C LYS A 59 16.33 -2.73 13.17
N PHE A 60 15.30 -3.46 12.75
CA PHE A 60 13.91 -3.05 12.84
C PHE A 60 13.05 -4.11 13.57
N PRO A 61 13.22 -4.30 14.89
CA PRO A 61 12.58 -5.39 15.64
C PRO A 61 11.05 -5.29 15.68
N GLY A 62 10.49 -4.14 15.34
CA GLY A 62 9.05 -3.97 15.18
C GLY A 62 8.47 -4.80 14.03
N ILE A 63 9.25 -5.06 12.96
CA ILE A 63 8.77 -5.80 11.78
C ILE A 63 8.47 -7.26 12.12
N PRO A 64 9.40 -8.06 12.67
CA PRO A 64 9.10 -9.44 13.03
C PRO A 64 7.99 -9.55 14.09
N ARG A 65 7.93 -8.60 15.03
CA ARG A 65 6.83 -8.54 16.02
C ARG A 65 5.47 -8.30 15.34
N TYR A 66 5.41 -7.39 14.38
CA TYR A 66 4.21 -7.13 13.60
C TYR A 66 3.79 -8.38 12.81
N ILE A 67 4.69 -9.01 12.07
CA ILE A 67 4.44 -10.23 11.29
C ILE A 67 3.89 -11.34 12.21
N TRP A 68 4.50 -11.52 13.38
CA TRP A 68 4.07 -12.52 14.36
C TRP A 68 2.64 -12.23 14.89
N ASN A 69 2.32 -10.96 15.16
CA ASN A 69 0.99 -10.56 15.60
C ASN A 69 -0.07 -10.85 14.52
N GLN A 70 0.22 -10.55 13.24
CA GLN A 70 -0.69 -10.85 12.14
C GLN A 70 -0.87 -12.36 11.94
N LYS A 71 0.21 -13.13 12.06
CA LYS A 71 0.14 -14.60 12.01
C LYS A 71 -0.76 -15.16 13.13
N ARG A 72 -0.62 -14.63 14.35
CA ARG A 72 -1.48 -15.04 15.47
C ARG A 72 -2.95 -14.69 15.22
N ALA A 73 -3.25 -13.49 14.75
CA ALA A 73 -4.62 -13.08 14.43
C ALA A 73 -5.23 -13.97 13.33
N LEU A 74 -4.45 -14.24 12.27
CA LEU A 74 -4.86 -15.16 11.21
C LEU A 74 -5.21 -16.56 11.74
N LEU A 75 -4.34 -17.14 12.58
CA LEU A 75 -4.52 -18.50 13.08
C LEU A 75 -5.63 -18.63 14.13
N ARG A 76 -5.84 -17.58 14.94
CA ARG A 76 -6.82 -17.60 16.02
C ARG A 76 -8.21 -17.17 15.56
N ASP A 77 -8.27 -16.07 14.80
CA ASP A 77 -9.50 -15.36 14.52
C ASP A 77 -9.95 -15.51 13.06
N HIS A 78 -9.10 -16.12 12.21
CA HIS A 78 -9.31 -16.24 10.76
C HIS A 78 -9.60 -14.89 10.08
N GLN A 79 -9.08 -13.81 10.66
CA GLN A 79 -9.26 -12.45 10.18
C GLN A 79 -8.14 -11.54 10.68
N VAL A 80 -8.00 -10.40 10.02
CA VAL A 80 -7.13 -9.30 10.45
C VAL A 80 -7.88 -7.98 10.32
N SER A 81 -7.47 -6.99 11.12
CA SER A 81 -8.11 -5.67 11.15
C SER A 81 -7.08 -4.56 10.90
N SER A 82 -7.51 -3.51 10.21
CA SER A 82 -6.76 -2.25 10.13
C SER A 82 -6.93 -1.42 11.40
N LEU A 83 -6.13 -0.38 11.56
CA LEU A 83 -6.27 0.58 12.66
C LEU A 83 -7.61 1.35 12.61
N THR A 84 -8.21 1.47 11.44
CA THR A 84 -9.50 2.14 11.21
C THR A 84 -10.70 1.21 11.40
N GLY A 85 -10.46 -0.06 11.80
CA GLY A 85 -11.50 -1.02 12.09
C GLY A 85 -12.01 -1.82 10.89
N ARG A 86 -11.43 -1.66 9.70
CA ARG A 86 -11.76 -2.55 8.57
C ARG A 86 -11.27 -3.95 8.86
N VAL A 87 -12.13 -4.94 8.61
CA VAL A 87 -11.85 -6.36 8.84
C VAL A 87 -11.75 -7.09 7.52
N ARG A 88 -10.75 -7.97 7.41
CA ARG A 88 -10.61 -8.93 6.32
C ARG A 88 -10.65 -10.35 6.86
N HIS A 89 -11.64 -11.11 6.42
CA HIS A 89 -11.74 -12.53 6.72
C HIS A 89 -10.79 -13.32 5.82
N LEU A 90 -10.01 -14.19 6.44
CA LEU A 90 -9.00 -15.04 5.80
C LEU A 90 -9.16 -16.47 6.35
N PRO A 91 -10.07 -17.27 5.78
CA PRO A 91 -10.32 -18.63 6.27
C PRO A 91 -9.06 -19.47 6.30
N CYS A 92 -8.71 -20.00 7.47
CA CYS A 92 -7.51 -20.77 7.73
C CYS A 92 -7.85 -22.02 8.58
N PRO A 93 -8.72 -22.94 8.05
CA PRO A 93 -9.35 -23.99 8.85
C PRO A 93 -8.38 -25.04 9.37
N TYR A 94 -7.25 -25.23 8.73
CA TYR A 94 -6.24 -26.22 9.11
C TYR A 94 -4.96 -25.57 9.68
N GLY A 95 -5.06 -24.33 10.19
CA GLY A 95 -3.91 -23.62 10.69
C GLY A 95 -2.84 -23.43 9.60
N GLU A 96 -1.59 -23.70 9.94
CA GLU A 96 -0.46 -23.59 9.00
C GLU A 96 -0.49 -24.62 7.86
N ASP A 97 -1.24 -25.71 8.03
CA ASP A 97 -1.43 -26.76 7.01
C ASP A 97 -2.51 -26.40 5.99
N THR A 98 -3.15 -25.25 6.13
CA THR A 98 -4.12 -24.75 5.13
C THR A 98 -3.44 -24.57 3.77
N PRO A 99 -3.97 -25.16 2.69
CA PRO A 99 -3.42 -24.96 1.36
C PRO A 99 -3.28 -23.47 1.03
N GLY A 100 -2.08 -23.04 0.61
CA GLY A 100 -1.81 -21.63 0.33
C GLY A 100 -1.62 -20.76 1.57
N PHE A 101 -1.35 -21.31 2.75
CA PHE A 101 -1.13 -20.56 4.00
C PHE A 101 -0.15 -19.39 3.84
N GLY A 102 0.96 -19.56 3.11
CA GLY A 102 1.90 -18.48 2.84
C GLY A 102 1.26 -17.28 2.12
N HIS A 103 0.30 -17.53 1.23
CA HIS A 103 -0.45 -16.46 0.55
C HIS A 103 -1.43 -15.77 1.51
N LEU A 104 -2.14 -16.54 2.35
CA LEU A 104 -3.02 -16.00 3.39
C LEU A 104 -2.23 -15.14 4.39
N LEU A 105 -1.07 -15.61 4.82
CA LEU A 105 -0.18 -14.86 5.72
C LEU A 105 0.29 -13.55 5.08
N ASN A 106 0.69 -13.57 3.81
CA ASN A 106 1.03 -12.34 3.09
C ASN A 106 -0.15 -11.36 3.02
N GLN A 107 -1.36 -11.84 2.79
CA GLN A 107 -2.56 -11.01 2.82
C GLN A 107 -2.81 -10.44 4.22
N ALA A 108 -2.62 -11.24 5.27
CA ALA A 108 -2.77 -10.81 6.65
C ALA A 108 -1.79 -9.72 7.04
N ILE A 109 -0.54 -9.81 6.58
CA ILE A 109 0.50 -8.81 6.83
C ILE A 109 0.24 -7.51 6.04
N ASN A 110 -0.19 -7.62 4.79
CA ASN A 110 -0.36 -6.47 3.90
C ASN A 110 -1.64 -5.67 4.17
N PHE A 111 -2.75 -6.36 4.44
CA PHE A 111 -4.06 -5.74 4.52
C PHE A 111 -4.16 -4.58 5.52
N PRO A 112 -3.68 -4.68 6.78
CA PRO A 112 -3.84 -3.58 7.73
C PRO A 112 -3.13 -2.30 7.29
N ILE A 113 -1.98 -2.43 6.62
CA ILE A 113 -1.17 -1.29 6.16
C ILE A 113 -1.79 -0.66 4.92
N GLN A 114 -2.13 -1.47 3.91
CA GLN A 114 -2.73 -0.99 2.65
C GLN A 114 -4.12 -0.41 2.88
N SER A 115 -4.92 -1.03 3.74
CA SER A 115 -6.24 -0.53 4.12
C SER A 115 -6.14 0.83 4.83
N LEU A 116 -5.19 0.99 5.76
CA LEU A 116 -4.98 2.27 6.43
C LEU A 116 -4.57 3.37 5.44
N ALA A 117 -3.68 3.06 4.49
CA ALA A 117 -3.30 4.02 3.45
C ALA A 117 -4.51 4.47 2.61
N SER A 118 -5.35 3.52 2.18
CA SER A 118 -6.59 3.82 1.46
C SER A 118 -7.57 4.64 2.31
N ASP A 119 -7.70 4.35 3.61
CA ASP A 119 -8.56 5.11 4.51
C ASP A 119 -8.06 6.55 4.71
N CYS A 120 -6.74 6.77 4.75
CA CYS A 120 -6.17 8.12 4.79
C CYS A 120 -6.53 8.91 3.53
N THR A 121 -6.42 8.29 2.34
CA THR A 121 -6.80 8.94 1.08
C THR A 121 -8.30 9.26 1.07
N GLY A 122 -9.14 8.29 1.47
CA GLY A 122 -10.60 8.50 1.56
C GLY A 122 -10.99 9.61 2.54
N SER A 123 -10.34 9.67 3.70
CA SER A 123 -10.59 10.77 4.66
C SER A 123 -10.15 12.12 4.09
N ALA A 124 -9.00 12.18 3.43
CA ALA A 124 -8.55 13.40 2.78
C ALA A 124 -9.52 13.89 1.70
N MET A 125 -10.15 12.98 0.93
CA MET A 125 -11.18 13.33 -0.04
C MET A 125 -12.36 14.06 0.62
N VAL A 126 -12.89 13.49 1.70
CA VAL A 126 -14.01 14.06 2.44
C VAL A 126 -13.67 15.42 3.04
N ASP A 127 -12.50 15.53 3.67
CA ASP A 127 -12.04 16.76 4.31
C ASP A 127 -11.81 17.89 3.29
N ILE A 128 -11.20 17.57 2.14
CA ILE A 128 -10.98 18.54 1.07
C ILE A 128 -12.33 19.00 0.48
N GLU A 129 -13.26 18.09 0.22
CA GLU A 129 -14.57 18.44 -0.29
C GLU A 129 -15.34 19.33 0.68
N ALA A 130 -15.35 18.99 1.96
CA ALA A 130 -15.98 19.80 2.99
C ALA A 130 -15.37 21.22 3.06
N ALA A 131 -14.04 21.32 2.99
CA ALA A 131 -13.34 22.61 2.99
C ALA A 131 -13.66 23.44 1.71
N LEU A 132 -13.79 22.77 0.57
CA LEU A 132 -14.20 23.46 -0.68
C LEU A 132 -15.63 23.95 -0.60
N LEU A 133 -16.56 23.14 -0.16
CA LEU A 133 -17.97 23.53 0.01
C LEU A 133 -18.10 24.74 0.95
N ASP A 134 -17.41 24.73 2.09
CA ASP A 134 -17.41 25.88 3.01
C ASP A 134 -16.82 27.13 2.35
N LYS A 135 -15.68 27.00 1.68
CA LYS A 135 -15.02 28.11 0.98
C LYS A 135 -15.90 28.76 -0.08
N TYR A 136 -16.66 27.96 -0.83
CA TYR A 136 -17.53 28.41 -1.91
C TYR A 136 -18.98 28.64 -1.46
N LYS A 137 -19.26 28.48 -0.15
CA LYS A 137 -20.59 28.66 0.47
C LYS A 137 -21.68 27.86 -0.23
N LEU A 138 -21.40 26.59 -0.47
CA LEU A 138 -22.32 25.61 -1.05
C LEU A 138 -22.65 24.53 -0.04
N THR A 139 -23.90 24.07 -0.01
CA THR A 139 -24.24 22.80 0.65
C THR A 139 -23.87 21.62 -0.25
N TYR A 140 -23.76 20.43 0.35
CA TYR A 140 -23.50 19.19 -0.41
C TYR A 140 -24.62 18.93 -1.45
N GLU A 141 -25.87 19.19 -1.07
CA GLU A 141 -27.03 18.99 -1.95
C GLU A 141 -27.02 19.97 -3.13
N GLU A 142 -26.75 21.27 -2.90
CA GLU A 142 -26.61 22.25 -3.98
C GLU A 142 -25.48 21.92 -4.95
N HIS A 143 -24.33 21.45 -4.43
CA HIS A 143 -23.20 21.01 -5.24
C HIS A 143 -23.60 19.80 -6.08
N HIS A 144 -24.20 18.77 -5.47
CA HIS A 144 -24.66 17.58 -6.17
C HIS A 144 -25.69 17.89 -7.27
N TRP A 145 -26.70 18.71 -6.98
CA TRP A 145 -27.71 19.12 -7.96
C TRP A 145 -27.10 19.88 -9.13
N ARG A 146 -26.15 20.79 -8.89
CA ARG A 146 -25.47 21.54 -9.96
C ARG A 146 -24.70 20.62 -10.90
N LEU A 147 -24.02 19.61 -10.35
CA LEU A 147 -23.31 18.61 -11.16
C LEU A 147 -24.28 17.79 -12.01
N MET A 148 -25.40 17.34 -11.46
CA MET A 148 -26.42 16.58 -12.19
C MET A 148 -27.07 17.37 -13.32
N GLU A 149 -27.20 18.70 -13.19
CA GLU A 149 -27.71 19.59 -14.21
C GLU A 149 -26.64 20.03 -15.24
N GLY A 150 -25.39 19.53 -15.13
CA GLY A 150 -24.28 19.96 -15.97
C GLY A 150 -23.80 21.39 -15.70
N LYS A 151 -24.20 21.97 -14.57
CA LYS A 151 -23.79 23.30 -14.11
C LYS A 151 -22.57 23.19 -13.23
N TYR A 152 -21.40 23.13 -13.84
CA TYR A 152 -20.15 23.03 -13.09
C TYR A 152 -19.89 24.27 -12.24
N PRO A 153 -19.73 24.16 -10.92
CA PRO A 153 -19.36 25.28 -10.09
C PRO A 153 -17.96 25.77 -10.43
N ASN A 154 -17.70 27.07 -10.28
CA ASN A 154 -16.37 27.64 -10.47
C ASN A 154 -15.48 27.34 -9.24
N MET A 155 -15.29 26.07 -8.91
CA MET A 155 -14.49 25.55 -7.82
C MET A 155 -13.75 24.28 -8.27
N PRO A 156 -12.66 23.88 -7.59
CA PRO A 156 -12.03 22.61 -7.84
C PRO A 156 -13.01 21.44 -7.65
N LEU A 157 -12.99 20.49 -8.56
CA LEU A 157 -13.81 19.29 -8.53
C LEU A 157 -12.93 18.06 -8.47
N LEU A 158 -13.20 17.14 -7.54
CA LEU A 158 -12.57 15.83 -7.55
C LEU A 158 -13.11 15.03 -8.74
N ILE A 159 -12.22 14.63 -9.64
CA ILE A 159 -12.58 13.89 -10.85
C ILE A 159 -12.11 12.43 -10.83
N ASN A 160 -11.08 12.12 -10.07
CA ASN A 160 -10.56 10.76 -9.99
C ASN A 160 -9.69 10.54 -8.74
N GLU A 161 -9.63 9.29 -8.31
CA GLU A 161 -8.66 8.77 -7.35
C GLU A 161 -7.80 7.72 -8.04
N VAL A 162 -6.49 7.89 -7.99
CA VAL A 162 -5.52 6.95 -8.58
C VAL A 162 -4.53 6.54 -7.50
N HIS A 163 -4.72 5.34 -6.96
CA HIS A 163 -3.94 4.78 -5.85
C HIS A 163 -3.96 5.67 -4.58
N ASP A 164 -2.91 6.44 -4.36
CA ASP A 164 -2.71 7.36 -3.23
C ASP A 164 -2.79 8.84 -3.65
N SER A 165 -3.25 9.10 -4.87
CA SER A 165 -3.29 10.43 -5.47
C SER A 165 -4.74 10.83 -5.80
N LEU A 166 -5.08 12.08 -5.46
CA LEU A 166 -6.37 12.68 -5.79
C LEU A 166 -6.19 13.64 -6.97
N VAL A 167 -7.05 13.51 -7.98
CA VAL A 167 -7.02 14.34 -9.18
C VAL A 167 -8.20 15.29 -9.16
N TYR A 168 -7.89 16.60 -9.22
CA TYR A 168 -8.89 17.66 -9.23
C TYR A 168 -8.86 18.41 -10.55
N ASP A 169 -10.04 18.72 -11.10
CA ASP A 169 -10.21 19.73 -12.13
C ASP A 169 -10.28 21.10 -11.47
N ILE A 170 -9.38 22.01 -11.85
CA ILE A 170 -9.24 23.32 -11.19
C ILE A 170 -9.52 24.42 -12.21
N PRO A 171 -10.54 25.29 -11.96
CA PRO A 171 -10.79 26.43 -12.83
C PRO A 171 -9.60 27.38 -12.90
N ILE A 172 -9.06 27.63 -14.08
CA ILE A 172 -7.96 28.55 -14.29
C ILE A 172 -8.52 29.97 -14.42
N LYS A 173 -8.35 30.80 -13.38
CA LYS A 173 -8.69 32.22 -13.46
C LYS A 173 -7.73 32.93 -14.40
N GLY A 174 -8.25 33.48 -15.49
CA GLY A 174 -7.47 34.31 -16.41
C GLY A 174 -6.65 33.59 -17.45
N ALA A 175 -6.87 32.30 -17.67
CA ALA A 175 -6.37 31.62 -18.87
C ALA A 175 -7.02 32.32 -20.08
N LYS A 176 -6.28 33.17 -20.74
CA LYS A 176 -6.63 33.58 -22.12
C LYS A 176 -6.63 32.28 -22.93
N GLN A 177 -7.78 31.91 -23.45
CA GLN A 177 -7.88 30.85 -24.44
C GLN A 177 -7.03 31.31 -25.64
N ASN A 178 -5.79 30.91 -25.67
CA ASN A 178 -5.03 30.87 -26.91
C ASN A 178 -5.41 29.55 -27.58
N ILE A 179 -6.48 29.62 -28.34
CA ILE A 179 -6.81 28.62 -29.36
C ILE A 179 -5.98 28.97 -30.62
#